data_1be44bf4348d873866e905aef544ae7c
#
_entry.id   1be44bf4348d873866e905aef544ae7c
#
_cell.length_a   1.000
_cell.length_b   1.000
_cell.length_c   1.000
_cell.angle_alpha   90.00
_cell.angle_beta   90.00
_cell.angle_gamma   90.00
#
_symmetry.space_group_name_H-M   'P 1'
#
loop_
_entity.id
_entity.type
_entity.pdbx_description
1 polymer ?
#
loop_
_entity_poly.entity_id
_entity_poly.type
_entity_poly.pdbx_seq_one_letter_code
_entity_poly.pdbx_strand_id
1 'polypeptide(L)'
;MNASADQSIDYQRVLETIHRDIEPYLKQGQAAQYIPALSGVPLTKFGMALHTLSGETYRIGDAEEPFSIQSISKLFACTLAFQILGESLWRRVGREPSGTAFNSLVQLEYERGIPRNPFMNAGALVVMDALCTHFVRADTAVLQFLRRLSANQDVDYDSDVATSELERADRNIAIAHFMKSFGNLHNPVDDVVGNYCRQCAVEMNCVDLAKAVSFLANGGTVPWSQERVLDRSSAKRLTALMLTCGTYDAVGDFVYRVGLPAKSGVGGGIVAVLPGVMGICVWSPGLDRSGNSVAGTQALEWLTTLSGRSIF
;
A
#
# COMPACT_ATOMS: atom_id res chain seq x y z
N MET A 1 -13.90 -28.77 27.34
CA MET A 1 -13.42 -27.86 26.33
C MET A 1 -14.65 -27.18 25.77
N ASN A 2 -14.93 -25.96 26.25
CA ASN A 2 -16.12 -25.22 25.85
C ASN A 2 -15.89 -24.61 24.47
N ALA A 3 -16.64 -25.09 23.50
CA ALA A 3 -16.87 -24.35 22.27
C ALA A 3 -17.72 -23.12 22.65
N SER A 4 -17.07 -22.01 22.98
CA SER A 4 -17.75 -20.71 23.06
C SER A 4 -18.28 -20.40 21.66
N ALA A 5 -19.58 -20.16 21.58
CA ALA A 5 -20.28 -19.70 20.39
C ALA A 5 -19.46 -18.59 19.72
N ASP A 6 -19.04 -18.80 18.49
CA ASP A 6 -18.46 -17.79 17.61
C ASP A 6 -19.61 -16.81 17.32
N GLN A 7 -19.75 -15.79 18.19
CA GLN A 7 -20.68 -14.71 17.93
C GLN A 7 -20.16 -14.04 16.68
N SER A 8 -20.90 -14.10 15.59
CA SER A 8 -20.58 -13.43 14.35
C SER A 8 -20.37 -11.94 14.64
N ILE A 9 -19.14 -11.43 14.42
CA ILE A 9 -18.78 -10.04 14.67
C ILE A 9 -19.61 -9.18 13.74
N ASP A 10 -20.36 -8.24 14.29
CA ASP A 10 -21.07 -7.22 13.52
C ASP A 10 -20.08 -6.12 13.09
N TYR A 11 -19.40 -6.35 11.96
CA TYR A 11 -18.41 -5.42 11.43
C TYR A 11 -19.00 -4.06 11.08
N GLN A 12 -20.27 -4.00 10.65
CA GLN A 12 -20.91 -2.71 10.35
C GLN A 12 -21.05 -1.88 11.61
N ARG A 13 -21.46 -2.46 12.72
CA ARG A 13 -21.56 -1.79 14.02
C ARG A 13 -20.18 -1.36 14.54
N VAL A 14 -19.13 -2.16 14.31
CA VAL A 14 -17.76 -1.78 14.64
C VAL A 14 -17.35 -0.52 13.86
N LEU A 15 -17.60 -0.49 12.54
CA LEU A 15 -17.29 0.66 11.70
C LEU A 15 -18.08 1.92 12.12
N GLU A 16 -19.36 1.78 12.46
CA GLU A 16 -20.19 2.90 12.96
C GLU A 16 -19.64 3.48 14.28
N THR A 17 -19.15 2.62 15.16
CA THR A 17 -18.49 3.05 16.40
C THR A 17 -17.21 3.81 16.12
N ILE A 18 -16.35 3.28 15.21
CA ILE A 18 -15.12 3.93 14.76
C ILE A 18 -15.43 5.31 14.17
N HIS A 19 -16.41 5.40 13.25
CA HIS A 19 -16.75 6.65 12.58
C HIS A 19 -17.23 7.73 13.54
N ARG A 20 -18.03 7.37 14.53
CA ARG A 20 -18.49 8.28 15.56
C ARG A 20 -17.34 8.83 16.41
N ASP A 21 -16.40 7.97 16.76
CA ASP A 21 -15.35 8.27 17.75
C ASP A 21 -14.06 8.81 17.10
N ILE A 22 -13.92 8.81 15.75
CA ILE A 22 -12.72 9.24 15.04
C ILE A 22 -12.59 10.77 14.88
N GLU A 23 -13.65 11.54 15.05
CA GLU A 23 -13.70 12.99 14.81
C GLU A 23 -12.53 13.78 15.42
N PRO A 24 -12.07 13.52 16.67
CA PRO A 24 -10.95 14.23 17.27
C PRO A 24 -9.62 14.06 16.54
N TYR A 25 -9.50 13.04 15.70
CA TYR A 25 -8.28 12.71 14.95
C TYR A 25 -8.28 13.28 13.52
N LEU A 26 -9.45 13.66 12.97
CA LEU A 26 -9.59 14.10 11.57
C LEU A 26 -8.79 15.36 11.22
N LYS A 27 -8.59 16.26 12.21
CA LYS A 27 -7.84 17.51 11.99
C LYS A 27 -6.39 17.44 12.46
N GLN A 28 -5.95 16.24 12.86
CA GLN A 28 -4.56 16.02 13.26
C GLN A 28 -3.70 15.68 12.05
N GLY A 29 -2.42 16.08 12.12
CA GLY A 29 -1.49 15.86 11.02
C GLY A 29 -1.62 16.89 9.91
N GLN A 30 -1.01 16.61 8.76
CA GLN A 30 -0.97 17.49 7.58
C GLN A 30 -1.15 16.66 6.31
N ALA A 31 -1.82 17.21 5.30
CA ALA A 31 -1.82 16.61 3.97
C ALA A 31 -0.40 16.66 3.36
N ALA A 32 -0.12 15.82 2.37
CA ALA A 32 1.19 15.74 1.71
C ALA A 32 1.52 17.06 0.97
N GLN A 33 2.25 17.96 1.63
CA GLN A 33 2.56 19.31 1.13
C GLN A 33 3.55 19.31 -0.05
N TYR A 34 4.37 18.29 -0.18
CA TYR A 34 5.38 18.20 -1.25
C TYR A 34 4.82 17.75 -2.60
N ILE A 35 3.55 17.30 -2.64
CA ILE A 35 2.80 17.02 -3.86
C ILE A 35 1.66 18.06 -3.93
N PRO A 36 1.79 19.15 -4.72
CA PRO A 36 0.81 20.22 -4.75
C PRO A 36 -0.62 19.78 -5.01
N ALA A 37 -0.83 18.78 -5.88
CA ALA A 37 -2.14 18.23 -6.18
C ALA A 37 -2.83 17.58 -4.97
N LEU A 38 -2.07 17.11 -3.96
CA LEU A 38 -2.62 16.49 -2.75
C LEU A 38 -2.77 17.48 -1.58
N SER A 39 -2.11 18.61 -1.62
CA SER A 39 -2.05 19.55 -0.49
C SER A 39 -3.39 20.22 -0.16
N GLY A 40 -4.33 20.26 -1.11
CA GLY A 40 -5.66 20.86 -0.98
C GLY A 40 -6.76 19.91 -0.49
N VAL A 41 -6.47 18.63 -0.23
CA VAL A 41 -7.49 17.67 0.21
C VAL A 41 -7.95 18.00 1.64
N PRO A 42 -9.28 18.15 1.89
CA PRO A 42 -9.78 18.53 3.20
C PRO A 42 -9.46 17.49 4.28
N LEU A 43 -8.83 17.91 5.39
CA LEU A 43 -8.43 17.03 6.49
C LEU A 43 -9.60 16.36 7.22
N THR A 44 -10.84 16.82 6.98
CA THR A 44 -12.06 16.24 7.57
C THR A 44 -12.55 14.98 6.88
N LYS A 45 -11.94 14.60 5.76
CA LYS A 45 -12.27 13.38 5.03
C LYS A 45 -11.88 12.13 5.82
N PHE A 46 -12.80 11.16 5.83
CA PHE A 46 -12.59 9.86 6.44
C PHE A 46 -13.45 8.80 5.75
N GLY A 47 -12.84 7.76 5.25
CA GLY A 47 -13.52 6.60 4.70
C GLY A 47 -12.86 5.31 5.15
N MET A 48 -13.65 4.27 5.40
CA MET A 48 -13.13 2.94 5.72
C MET A 48 -14.00 1.85 5.09
N ALA A 49 -13.36 0.82 4.56
CA ALA A 49 -14.02 -0.35 3.99
C ALA A 49 -13.32 -1.65 4.38
N LEU A 50 -14.14 -2.69 4.60
CA LEU A 50 -13.73 -4.07 4.83
C LEU A 50 -14.34 -4.93 3.74
N HIS A 51 -13.58 -5.85 3.14
CA HIS A 51 -14.07 -6.83 2.19
C HIS A 51 -13.70 -8.23 2.66
N THR A 52 -14.71 -9.01 3.06
CA THR A 52 -14.52 -10.37 3.59
C THR A 52 -14.26 -11.38 2.47
N LEU A 53 -13.66 -12.51 2.82
CA LEU A 53 -13.48 -13.61 1.87
C LEU A 53 -14.80 -14.29 1.48
N SER A 54 -15.87 -14.10 2.25
CA SER A 54 -17.25 -14.51 1.90
C SER A 54 -17.94 -13.59 0.88
N GLY A 55 -17.31 -12.43 0.56
CA GLY A 55 -17.81 -11.49 -0.46
C GLY A 55 -18.62 -10.31 0.09
N GLU A 56 -18.77 -10.20 1.42
CA GLU A 56 -19.45 -9.08 2.06
C GLU A 56 -18.55 -7.85 2.10
N THR A 57 -19.16 -6.68 1.89
CA THR A 57 -18.45 -5.39 1.99
C THR A 57 -19.13 -4.50 3.03
N TYR A 58 -18.38 -4.12 4.04
CA TYR A 58 -18.78 -3.14 5.05
C TYR A 58 -18.07 -1.83 4.80
N ARG A 59 -18.76 -0.70 4.93
CA ARG A 59 -18.16 0.61 4.65
C ARG A 59 -18.77 1.73 5.48
N ILE A 60 -17.99 2.80 5.68
CA ILE A 60 -18.41 3.97 6.43
C ILE A 60 -17.72 5.24 5.91
N GLY A 61 -18.39 6.38 6.07
CA GLY A 61 -17.89 7.69 5.67
C GLY A 61 -17.63 7.82 4.17
N ASP A 62 -16.54 8.50 3.80
CA ASP A 62 -16.13 8.78 2.42
C ASP A 62 -15.50 7.54 1.72
N ALA A 63 -15.91 6.31 2.08
CA ALA A 63 -15.27 5.08 1.60
C ALA A 63 -15.36 4.86 0.09
N GLU A 64 -16.29 5.50 -0.60
CA GLU A 64 -16.45 5.43 -2.06
C GLU A 64 -15.83 6.64 -2.79
N GLU A 65 -15.29 7.62 -2.06
CA GLU A 65 -14.59 8.75 -2.65
C GLU A 65 -13.21 8.31 -3.14
N PRO A 66 -12.86 8.58 -4.43
CA PRO A 66 -11.55 8.22 -4.95
C PRO A 66 -10.46 9.12 -4.37
N PHE A 67 -9.27 8.55 -4.17
CA PHE A 67 -8.05 9.26 -3.76
C PHE A 67 -6.83 8.63 -4.43
N SER A 68 -5.77 9.42 -4.59
CA SER A 68 -4.51 8.91 -5.13
C SER A 68 -3.89 7.91 -4.15
N ILE A 69 -3.68 6.67 -4.60
CA ILE A 69 -3.21 5.57 -3.75
C ILE A 69 -1.74 5.68 -3.37
N GLN A 70 -0.97 6.47 -4.09
CA GLN A 70 0.42 6.76 -3.80
C GLN A 70 1.25 5.50 -3.54
N SER A 71 1.97 5.44 -2.43
CA SER A 71 2.84 4.30 -2.08
C SER A 71 2.10 2.98 -1.81
N ILE A 72 0.77 2.95 -1.75
CA ILE A 72 0.03 1.69 -1.74
C ILE A 72 0.27 0.93 -3.06
N SER A 73 0.44 1.63 -4.18
CA SER A 73 0.73 1.05 -5.50
C SER A 73 1.97 0.15 -5.52
N LYS A 74 2.96 0.42 -4.65
CA LYS A 74 4.19 -0.39 -4.53
C LYS A 74 3.92 -1.85 -4.16
N LEU A 75 2.86 -2.10 -3.37
CA LEU A 75 2.44 -3.47 -3.04
C LEU A 75 2.05 -4.25 -4.29
N PHE A 76 1.25 -3.63 -5.15
CA PHE A 76 0.74 -4.28 -6.36
C PHE A 76 1.82 -4.41 -7.44
N ALA A 77 2.67 -3.39 -7.62
CA ALA A 77 3.82 -3.47 -8.50
C ALA A 77 4.81 -4.57 -8.05
N CYS A 78 5.10 -4.66 -6.76
CA CYS A 78 5.93 -5.73 -6.20
C CYS A 78 5.30 -7.11 -6.39
N THR A 79 3.98 -7.24 -6.21
CA THR A 79 3.25 -8.48 -6.48
C THR A 79 3.43 -8.92 -7.94
N LEU A 80 3.23 -8.00 -8.87
CA LEU A 80 3.35 -8.28 -10.31
C LEU A 80 4.79 -8.66 -10.70
N ALA A 81 5.78 -7.94 -10.16
CA ALA A 81 7.19 -8.28 -10.38
C ALA A 81 7.55 -9.65 -9.75
N PHE A 82 7.00 -9.97 -8.59
CA PHE A 82 7.21 -11.26 -7.93
C PHE A 82 6.57 -12.41 -8.69
N GLN A 83 5.40 -12.22 -9.31
CA GLN A 83 4.81 -13.20 -10.22
C GLN A 83 5.74 -13.54 -11.39
N ILE A 84 6.40 -12.54 -11.97
CA ILE A 84 7.23 -12.70 -13.18
C ILE A 84 8.60 -13.27 -12.84
N LEU A 85 9.25 -12.75 -11.80
CA LEU A 85 10.65 -13.01 -11.49
C LEU A 85 10.83 -14.08 -10.41
N GLY A 86 9.79 -14.37 -9.62
CA GLY A 86 9.91 -15.26 -8.46
C GLY A 86 11.03 -14.83 -7.51
N GLU A 87 11.78 -15.78 -6.99
CA GLU A 87 12.88 -15.54 -6.05
C GLU A 87 14.04 -14.70 -6.62
N SER A 88 14.15 -14.57 -7.96
CA SER A 88 15.21 -13.77 -8.57
C SER A 88 15.06 -12.26 -8.31
N LEU A 89 13.84 -11.79 -8.00
CA LEU A 89 13.58 -10.41 -7.59
C LEU A 89 14.45 -10.02 -6.38
N TRP A 90 14.58 -10.93 -5.42
CA TRP A 90 15.28 -10.69 -4.16
C TRP A 90 16.81 -10.62 -4.26
N ARG A 91 17.36 -10.80 -5.46
CA ARG A 91 18.77 -10.50 -5.73
C ARG A 91 19.02 -9.02 -5.95
N ARG A 92 17.97 -8.28 -6.33
CA ARG A 92 18.02 -6.86 -6.69
C ARG A 92 17.43 -5.95 -5.60
N VAL A 93 16.58 -6.49 -4.75
CA VAL A 93 15.93 -5.79 -3.65
C VAL A 93 15.87 -6.70 -2.43
N GLY A 94 16.17 -6.16 -1.24
CA GLY A 94 16.16 -6.90 0.01
C GLY A 94 14.76 -7.09 0.60
N ARG A 95 14.73 -7.54 1.86
CA ARG A 95 13.50 -7.88 2.60
C ARG A 95 13.54 -7.39 4.05
N GLU A 96 14.45 -6.44 4.33
CA GLU A 96 14.68 -5.93 5.67
C GLU A 96 14.01 -4.55 5.86
N PRO A 97 13.53 -4.23 7.05
CA PRO A 97 13.02 -2.89 7.34
C PRO A 97 14.11 -1.85 7.15
N SER A 98 13.71 -0.62 6.80
CA SER A 98 14.62 0.50 6.74
C SER A 98 15.02 0.88 8.18
N GLY A 99 16.29 0.86 8.49
CA GLY A 99 16.83 1.35 9.78
C GLY A 99 17.07 2.87 9.79
N THR A 100 16.81 3.54 8.66
CA THR A 100 17.01 4.97 8.43
C THR A 100 15.84 5.51 7.62
N ALA A 101 15.78 6.85 7.44
CA ALA A 101 14.76 7.46 6.59
C ALA A 101 14.65 6.73 5.24
N PHE A 102 13.43 6.43 4.81
CA PHE A 102 13.09 5.58 3.64
C PHE A 102 13.67 6.05 2.29
N ASN A 103 14.35 7.18 2.27
CA ASN A 103 14.99 7.81 1.12
C ASN A 103 16.47 8.15 1.34
N SER A 104 17.16 7.46 2.26
CA SER A 104 18.56 7.67 2.57
C SER A 104 19.49 7.13 1.47
N LEU A 105 20.30 8.00 0.85
CA LEU A 105 21.34 7.61 -0.11
C LEU A 105 22.53 6.94 0.58
N VAL A 106 22.83 7.32 1.81
CA VAL A 106 23.96 6.76 2.59
C VAL A 106 23.78 5.25 2.79
N GLN A 107 22.55 4.82 3.10
CA GLN A 107 22.25 3.39 3.25
C GLN A 107 22.46 2.62 1.94
N LEU A 108 22.05 3.20 0.80
CA LEU A 108 22.23 2.58 -0.51
C LEU A 108 23.71 2.42 -0.90
N GLU A 109 24.58 3.32 -0.47
CA GLU A 109 26.02 3.22 -0.71
C GLU A 109 26.61 2.03 0.03
N TYR A 110 26.33 1.89 1.33
CA TYR A 110 26.78 0.73 2.12
C TYR A 110 26.27 -0.59 1.55
N GLU A 111 25.08 -0.61 1.01
CA GLU A 111 24.43 -1.80 0.44
C GLU A 111 24.66 -1.94 -1.08
N ARG A 112 25.64 -1.18 -1.63
CA ARG A 112 26.05 -1.26 -3.03
C ARG A 112 24.91 -1.15 -4.02
N GLY A 113 24.00 -0.19 -3.79
CA GLY A 113 22.85 0.07 -4.64
C GLY A 113 21.74 -0.96 -4.54
N ILE A 114 21.73 -1.87 -3.56
CA ILE A 114 20.64 -2.81 -3.32
C ILE A 114 19.73 -2.25 -2.22
N PRO A 115 18.49 -1.86 -2.53
CA PRO A 115 17.56 -1.36 -1.53
C PRO A 115 17.14 -2.42 -0.52
N ARG A 116 16.89 -2.03 0.73
CA ARG A 116 16.52 -2.95 1.82
C ARG A 116 15.19 -3.66 1.63
N ASN A 117 14.21 -3.02 1.00
CA ASN A 117 12.91 -3.63 0.75
C ASN A 117 12.19 -2.94 -0.44
N PRO A 118 11.16 -3.57 -1.04
CA PRO A 118 10.46 -3.03 -2.20
C PRO A 118 9.51 -1.86 -1.88
N PHE A 119 9.29 -1.52 -0.61
CA PHE A 119 8.33 -0.50 -0.20
C PHE A 119 8.97 0.87 0.08
N MET A 120 10.28 0.95 0.21
CA MET A 120 11.02 2.21 0.12
C MET A 120 11.14 2.67 -1.34
N ASN A 121 11.34 3.98 -1.59
CA ASN A 121 11.38 4.51 -2.95
C ASN A 121 12.44 3.84 -3.83
N ALA A 122 13.65 3.66 -3.32
CA ALA A 122 14.73 2.96 -4.04
C ALA A 122 14.30 1.54 -4.46
N GLY A 123 13.67 0.79 -3.56
CA GLY A 123 13.19 -0.56 -3.86
C GLY A 123 12.05 -0.58 -4.87
N ALA A 124 11.13 0.37 -4.78
CA ALA A 124 10.04 0.51 -5.74
C ALA A 124 10.55 0.87 -7.15
N LEU A 125 11.61 1.68 -7.25
CA LEU A 125 12.26 1.98 -8.54
C LEU A 125 12.93 0.73 -9.14
N VAL A 126 13.57 -0.13 -8.33
CA VAL A 126 14.10 -1.42 -8.80
C VAL A 126 12.99 -2.36 -9.26
N VAL A 127 11.87 -2.40 -8.53
CA VAL A 127 10.67 -3.17 -8.93
C VAL A 127 10.12 -2.65 -10.25
N MET A 128 9.98 -1.32 -10.40
CA MET A 128 9.51 -0.71 -11.64
C MET A 128 10.48 -0.96 -12.80
N ASP A 129 11.79 -0.87 -12.58
CA ASP A 129 12.79 -1.23 -13.60
C ASP A 129 12.64 -2.68 -14.05
N ALA A 130 12.39 -3.59 -13.13
CA ALA A 130 12.10 -4.98 -13.49
C ALA A 130 10.83 -5.11 -14.34
N LEU A 131 9.77 -4.37 -14.02
CA LEU A 131 8.55 -4.34 -14.82
C LEU A 131 8.77 -3.69 -16.20
N CYS A 132 9.55 -2.62 -16.29
CA CYS A 132 9.93 -1.99 -17.57
C CYS A 132 10.70 -2.95 -18.52
N THR A 133 11.42 -3.91 -17.97
CA THR A 133 12.09 -4.96 -18.76
C THR A 133 11.08 -5.94 -19.40
N HIS A 134 9.91 -6.14 -18.78
CA HIS A 134 8.95 -7.15 -19.21
C HIS A 134 7.71 -6.56 -19.91
N PHE A 135 7.41 -5.29 -19.70
CA PHE A 135 6.25 -4.61 -20.27
C PHE A 135 6.66 -3.34 -21.01
N VAL A 136 6.09 -3.13 -22.19
CA VAL A 136 6.27 -1.88 -22.95
C VAL A 136 5.75 -0.67 -22.17
N ARG A 137 4.66 -0.85 -21.41
CA ARG A 137 4.04 0.15 -20.54
C ARG A 137 3.83 -0.48 -19.17
N ALA A 138 4.85 -0.38 -18.31
CA ALA A 138 4.84 -0.99 -16.99
C ALA A 138 3.78 -0.35 -16.06
N ASP A 139 3.58 0.97 -16.15
CA ASP A 139 2.49 1.69 -15.48
C ASP A 139 1.12 1.13 -15.84
N THR A 140 0.87 0.94 -17.12
CA THR A 140 -0.40 0.37 -17.63
C THR A 140 -0.58 -1.08 -17.15
N ALA A 141 0.49 -1.87 -17.07
CA ALA A 141 0.42 -3.23 -16.54
C ALA A 141 -0.02 -3.25 -15.06
N VAL A 142 0.51 -2.32 -14.24
CA VAL A 142 0.08 -2.16 -12.85
C VAL A 142 -1.38 -1.68 -12.76
N LEU A 143 -1.79 -0.73 -13.60
CA LEU A 143 -3.18 -0.25 -13.65
C LEU A 143 -4.15 -1.39 -14.01
N GLN A 144 -3.85 -2.16 -15.05
CA GLN A 144 -4.69 -3.30 -15.44
C GLN A 144 -4.74 -4.38 -14.35
N PHE A 145 -3.65 -4.56 -13.63
CA PHE A 145 -3.62 -5.46 -12.48
C PHE A 145 -4.54 -4.99 -11.36
N LEU A 146 -4.53 -3.70 -11.02
CA LEU A 146 -5.43 -3.09 -10.04
C LEU A 146 -6.89 -3.19 -10.45
N ARG A 147 -7.24 -2.88 -11.70
CA ARG A 147 -8.59 -3.05 -12.27
C ARG A 147 -9.11 -4.48 -12.09
N ARG A 148 -8.25 -5.46 -12.38
CA ARG A 148 -8.60 -6.88 -12.25
C ARG A 148 -8.80 -7.29 -10.77
N LEU A 149 -7.93 -6.84 -9.87
CA LEU A 149 -8.00 -7.17 -8.45
C LEU A 149 -9.16 -6.48 -7.72
N SER A 150 -9.57 -5.29 -8.13
CA SER A 150 -10.71 -4.57 -7.56
C SER A 150 -12.05 -4.97 -8.21
N ALA A 151 -12.01 -5.66 -9.37
CA ALA A 151 -13.16 -5.86 -10.27
C ALA A 151 -13.81 -4.52 -10.69
N ASN A 152 -13.01 -3.45 -10.81
CA ASN A 152 -13.45 -2.13 -11.26
C ASN A 152 -12.59 -1.68 -12.46
N GLN A 153 -13.23 -1.57 -13.63
CA GLN A 153 -12.57 -1.16 -14.88
C GLN A 153 -12.41 0.36 -15.01
N ASP A 154 -13.09 1.13 -14.15
CA ASP A 154 -13.07 2.60 -14.18
C ASP A 154 -11.90 3.20 -13.39
N VAL A 155 -11.13 2.37 -12.66
CA VAL A 155 -9.89 2.81 -11.99
C VAL A 155 -8.93 3.37 -13.04
N ASP A 156 -8.42 4.60 -12.82
CA ASP A 156 -7.50 5.26 -13.74
C ASP A 156 -6.49 6.13 -12.97
N TYR A 157 -5.65 6.84 -13.71
CA TYR A 157 -4.69 7.79 -13.16
C TYR A 157 -5.33 9.17 -12.97
N ASP A 158 -4.99 9.85 -11.87
CA ASP A 158 -5.08 11.30 -11.79
C ASP A 158 -3.90 11.92 -12.56
N SER A 159 -4.19 12.58 -13.69
CA SER A 159 -3.20 13.20 -14.56
C SER A 159 -2.46 14.36 -13.88
N ASP A 160 -3.16 15.10 -13.00
CA ASP A 160 -2.60 16.28 -12.31
C ASP A 160 -1.64 15.81 -11.21
N VAL A 161 -1.99 14.74 -10.49
CA VAL A 161 -1.11 14.09 -9.52
C VAL A 161 0.11 13.50 -10.24
N ALA A 162 -0.08 12.80 -11.37
CA ALA A 162 1.03 12.20 -12.13
C ALA A 162 2.03 13.26 -12.61
N THR A 163 1.53 14.40 -13.12
CA THR A 163 2.35 15.53 -13.56
C THR A 163 3.08 16.15 -12.38
N SER A 164 2.36 16.42 -11.29
CA SER A 164 2.91 17.01 -10.06
C SER A 164 4.01 16.14 -9.43
N GLU A 165 3.84 14.82 -9.42
CA GLU A 165 4.84 13.85 -8.98
C GLU A 165 6.10 13.88 -9.85
N LEU A 166 5.93 13.93 -11.18
CA LEU A 166 7.05 13.94 -12.12
C LEU A 166 7.85 15.22 -12.02
N GLU A 167 7.21 16.38 -11.89
CA GLU A 167 7.86 17.68 -11.70
C GLU A 167 8.68 17.79 -10.40
N ARG A 168 8.39 16.93 -9.42
CA ARG A 168 9.09 16.88 -8.13
C ARG A 168 9.95 15.62 -7.97
N ALA A 169 10.24 14.92 -9.08
CA ALA A 169 10.90 13.62 -9.05
C ALA A 169 12.43 13.68 -8.87
N ASP A 170 13.06 14.85 -8.74
CA ASP A 170 14.52 15.02 -8.66
C ASP A 170 15.20 14.04 -7.70
N ARG A 171 14.61 13.82 -6.53
CA ARG A 171 15.16 12.88 -5.55
C ARG A 171 15.07 11.44 -6.02
N ASN A 172 13.97 11.03 -6.65
CA ASN A 172 13.81 9.69 -7.23
C ASN A 172 14.75 9.49 -8.42
N ILE A 173 14.96 10.52 -9.24
CA ILE A 173 15.92 10.53 -10.35
C ILE A 173 17.35 10.35 -9.83
N ALA A 174 17.73 11.10 -8.78
CA ALA A 174 19.04 10.97 -8.15
C ALA A 174 19.27 9.55 -7.56
N ILE A 175 18.28 8.99 -6.87
CA ILE A 175 18.29 7.62 -6.34
C ILE A 175 18.43 6.60 -7.47
N ALA A 176 17.69 6.77 -8.57
CA ALA A 176 17.72 5.88 -9.72
C ALA A 176 19.10 5.89 -10.40
N HIS A 177 19.69 7.07 -10.65
CA HIS A 177 21.05 7.17 -11.18
C HIS A 177 22.10 6.56 -10.25
N PHE A 178 21.93 6.75 -8.94
CA PHE A 178 22.81 6.17 -7.95
C PHE A 178 22.79 4.64 -8.00
N MET A 179 21.61 4.02 -8.01
CA MET A 179 21.49 2.56 -8.17
C MET A 179 21.99 2.06 -9.52
N LYS A 180 21.79 2.86 -10.59
CA LYS A 180 22.30 2.54 -11.93
C LYS A 180 23.83 2.50 -11.96
N SER A 181 24.52 3.35 -11.19
CA SER A 181 25.99 3.33 -11.09
C SER A 181 26.53 2.04 -10.47
N PHE A 182 25.74 1.34 -9.66
CA PHE A 182 26.05 0.01 -9.13
C PHE A 182 25.56 -1.15 -10.02
N GLY A 183 24.92 -0.84 -11.16
CA GLY A 183 24.36 -1.85 -12.08
C GLY A 183 23.02 -2.44 -11.62
N ASN A 184 22.35 -1.85 -10.63
CA ASN A 184 21.06 -2.36 -10.12
C ASN A 184 19.84 -1.66 -10.74
N LEU A 185 20.02 -0.86 -11.79
CA LEU A 185 18.95 -0.32 -12.62
C LEU A 185 19.36 -0.48 -14.09
N HIS A 186 18.53 -1.15 -14.92
CA HIS A 186 18.91 -1.56 -16.28
C HIS A 186 18.32 -0.64 -17.34
N ASN A 187 17.07 -0.23 -17.19
CA ASN A 187 16.37 0.60 -18.17
C ASN A 187 16.77 2.09 -18.07
N PRO A 188 16.39 2.94 -19.02
CA PRO A 188 16.55 4.38 -18.89
C PRO A 188 15.88 4.92 -17.63
N VAL A 189 16.57 5.81 -16.91
CA VAL A 189 16.07 6.37 -15.63
C VAL A 189 14.75 7.09 -15.82
N ASP A 190 14.60 7.86 -16.91
CA ASP A 190 13.39 8.62 -17.20
C ASP A 190 12.17 7.69 -17.42
N ASP A 191 12.37 6.55 -18.08
CA ASP A 191 11.32 5.55 -18.26
C ASP A 191 10.88 4.94 -16.92
N VAL A 192 11.85 4.55 -16.08
CA VAL A 192 11.59 3.96 -14.77
C VAL A 192 10.87 4.94 -13.85
N VAL A 193 11.38 6.18 -13.74
CA VAL A 193 10.80 7.21 -12.88
C VAL A 193 9.43 7.65 -13.41
N GLY A 194 9.27 7.84 -14.72
CA GLY A 194 8.00 8.20 -15.33
C GLY A 194 6.91 7.15 -15.11
N ASN A 195 7.22 5.85 -15.28
CA ASN A 195 6.27 4.77 -14.97
C ASN A 195 5.96 4.69 -13.46
N TYR A 196 6.97 4.92 -12.60
CA TYR A 196 6.80 4.96 -11.15
C TYR A 196 5.88 6.11 -10.69
N CYS A 197 6.04 7.33 -11.22
CA CYS A 197 5.18 8.47 -10.89
C CYS A 197 3.72 8.20 -11.32
N ARG A 198 3.50 7.67 -12.52
CA ARG A 198 2.16 7.31 -12.98
C ARG A 198 1.50 6.23 -12.13
N GLN A 199 2.22 5.18 -11.71
CA GLN A 199 1.62 4.17 -10.81
C GLN A 199 1.22 4.76 -9.45
N CYS A 200 1.98 5.74 -8.92
CA CYS A 200 1.64 6.42 -7.67
C CYS A 200 0.36 7.26 -7.80
N ALA A 201 0.09 7.78 -8.98
CA ALA A 201 -1.04 8.64 -9.29
C ALA A 201 -2.35 7.89 -9.59
N VAL A 202 -2.38 6.56 -9.50
CA VAL A 202 -3.64 5.80 -9.64
C VAL A 202 -4.62 6.24 -8.57
N GLU A 203 -5.87 6.50 -8.98
CA GLU A 203 -6.99 6.79 -8.08
C GLU A 203 -7.84 5.55 -7.83
N MET A 204 -8.12 5.30 -6.56
CA MET A 204 -9.02 4.25 -6.09
C MET A 204 -9.71 4.71 -4.81
N ASN A 205 -10.84 4.09 -4.49
CA ASN A 205 -11.52 4.30 -3.22
C ASN A 205 -11.23 3.17 -2.22
N CYS A 206 -11.71 3.29 -0.98
CA CYS A 206 -11.47 2.29 0.06
C CYS A 206 -12.10 0.92 -0.28
N VAL A 207 -13.26 0.89 -0.95
CA VAL A 207 -13.94 -0.35 -1.34
C VAL A 207 -13.11 -1.11 -2.36
N ASP A 208 -12.62 -0.42 -3.38
CA ASP A 208 -11.77 -1.00 -4.42
C ASP A 208 -10.48 -1.56 -3.85
N LEU A 209 -9.83 -0.81 -2.96
CA LEU A 209 -8.57 -1.21 -2.34
C LEU A 209 -8.76 -2.39 -1.36
N ALA A 210 -9.82 -2.41 -0.55
CA ALA A 210 -10.13 -3.54 0.33
C ALA A 210 -10.36 -4.82 -0.47
N LYS A 211 -11.06 -4.73 -1.62
CA LYS A 211 -11.18 -5.84 -2.57
C LYS A 211 -9.84 -6.21 -3.16
N ALA A 212 -9.11 -5.24 -3.72
CA ALA A 212 -7.85 -5.48 -4.41
C ALA A 212 -6.81 -6.19 -3.54
N VAL A 213 -6.77 -5.94 -2.22
CA VAL A 213 -5.80 -6.57 -1.31
C VAL A 213 -6.26 -7.92 -0.77
N SER A 214 -7.53 -8.30 -0.93
CA SER A 214 -8.14 -9.51 -0.34
C SER A 214 -7.51 -10.83 -0.83
N PHE A 215 -6.86 -10.84 -2.02
CA PHE A 215 -6.13 -12.02 -2.47
C PHE A 215 -5.01 -12.42 -1.49
N LEU A 216 -4.39 -11.48 -0.79
CA LEU A 216 -3.40 -11.77 0.25
C LEU A 216 -4.05 -12.42 1.47
N ALA A 217 -5.23 -11.96 1.87
CA ALA A 217 -6.01 -12.60 2.93
C ALA A 217 -6.40 -14.04 2.56
N ASN A 218 -6.61 -14.32 1.27
CA ASN A 218 -6.99 -15.62 0.73
C ASN A 218 -5.79 -16.45 0.21
N GLY A 219 -4.61 -16.25 0.79
CA GLY A 219 -3.44 -17.06 0.48
C GLY A 219 -2.96 -16.96 -0.97
N GLY A 220 -3.15 -15.81 -1.61
CA GLY A 220 -2.69 -15.51 -2.97
C GLY A 220 -3.72 -15.73 -4.08
N THR A 221 -4.97 -16.04 -3.74
CA THR A 221 -6.05 -16.30 -4.69
C THR A 221 -7.14 -15.24 -4.56
N VAL A 222 -7.57 -14.65 -5.67
CA VAL A 222 -8.68 -13.68 -5.69
C VAL A 222 -9.98 -14.38 -5.27
N PRO A 223 -10.71 -13.92 -4.23
CA PRO A 223 -11.85 -14.66 -3.68
C PRO A 223 -12.98 -14.92 -4.67
N TRP A 224 -13.33 -13.94 -5.50
CA TRP A 224 -14.49 -14.03 -6.41
C TRP A 224 -14.18 -14.66 -7.77
N SER A 225 -12.98 -14.49 -8.32
CA SER A 225 -12.60 -15.03 -9.63
C SER A 225 -11.84 -16.37 -9.54
N GLN A 226 -11.39 -16.76 -8.35
CA GLN A 226 -10.50 -17.90 -8.12
C GLN A 226 -9.17 -17.81 -8.90
N GLU A 227 -8.83 -16.64 -9.43
CA GLU A 227 -7.54 -16.38 -10.07
C GLU A 227 -6.42 -16.50 -9.03
N ARG A 228 -5.44 -17.35 -9.32
CA ARG A 228 -4.23 -17.44 -8.51
C ARG A 228 -3.24 -16.36 -8.89
N VAL A 229 -3.13 -15.35 -8.05
CA VAL A 229 -2.16 -14.24 -8.19
C VAL A 229 -0.77 -14.67 -7.73
N LEU A 230 -0.68 -15.32 -6.58
CA LEU A 230 0.56 -15.87 -6.00
C LEU A 230 0.29 -17.27 -5.44
N ASP A 231 1.33 -18.10 -5.35
CA ASP A 231 1.24 -19.27 -4.51
C ASP A 231 1.16 -18.88 -3.02
N ARG A 232 0.72 -19.82 -2.19
CA ARG A 232 0.47 -19.58 -0.76
C ARG A 232 1.71 -19.14 0.01
N SER A 233 2.89 -19.66 -0.36
CA SER A 233 4.17 -19.31 0.25
C SER A 233 4.58 -17.89 -0.12
N SER A 234 4.43 -17.52 -1.38
CA SER A 234 4.72 -16.16 -1.87
C SER A 234 3.77 -15.11 -1.29
N ALA A 235 2.47 -15.41 -1.19
CA ALA A 235 1.50 -14.54 -0.53
C ALA A 235 1.85 -14.31 0.95
N LYS A 236 2.19 -15.38 1.69
CA LYS A 236 2.66 -15.28 3.07
C LYS A 236 3.88 -14.37 3.20
N ARG A 237 4.88 -14.52 2.30
CA ARG A 237 6.11 -13.71 2.33
C ARG A 237 5.84 -12.24 2.05
N LEU A 238 4.97 -11.94 1.09
CA LEU A 238 4.58 -10.57 0.78
C LEU A 238 3.80 -9.92 1.94
N THR A 239 2.89 -10.67 2.56
CA THR A 239 2.17 -10.23 3.77
C THR A 239 3.13 -9.98 4.94
N ALA A 240 4.16 -10.81 5.11
CA ALA A 240 5.21 -10.58 6.11
C ALA A 240 6.03 -9.32 5.82
N LEU A 241 6.33 -9.03 4.54
CA LEU A 241 6.97 -7.75 4.16
C LEU A 241 6.08 -6.54 4.46
N MET A 242 4.76 -6.64 4.26
CA MET A 242 3.84 -5.58 4.68
C MET A 242 3.93 -5.32 6.19
N LEU A 243 4.01 -6.37 6.99
CA LEU A 243 4.10 -6.27 8.45
C LEU A 243 5.39 -5.56 8.91
N THR A 244 6.52 -5.82 8.25
CA THR A 244 7.84 -5.34 8.68
C THR A 244 8.33 -4.08 7.97
N CYS A 245 7.74 -3.72 6.81
CA CYS A 245 8.24 -2.64 5.95
C CYS A 245 7.14 -1.72 5.42
N GLY A 246 5.84 -1.98 5.70
CA GLY A 246 4.74 -1.37 4.96
C GLY A 246 4.35 0.04 5.41
N THR A 247 4.66 0.44 6.64
CA THR A 247 4.23 1.70 7.26
C THR A 247 5.39 2.65 7.56
N TYR A 248 6.32 2.75 6.60
CA TYR A 248 7.50 3.62 6.65
C TYR A 248 8.36 3.37 7.89
N ASP A 249 8.85 4.44 8.54
CA ASP A 249 9.73 4.35 9.70
C ASP A 249 8.96 4.08 11.01
N ALA A 250 7.62 4.09 10.98
CA ALA A 250 6.75 3.84 12.14
C ALA A 250 6.26 2.38 12.24
N VAL A 251 6.86 1.44 11.49
CA VAL A 251 6.38 0.06 11.40
C VAL A 251 6.29 -0.65 12.75
N GLY A 252 7.22 -0.40 13.67
CA GLY A 252 7.21 -1.00 15.00
C GLY A 252 6.03 -0.53 15.86
N ASP A 253 5.80 0.78 15.93
CA ASP A 253 4.66 1.37 16.65
C ASP A 253 3.33 0.95 16.02
N PHE A 254 3.25 0.96 14.69
CA PHE A 254 2.06 0.52 13.97
C PHE A 254 1.70 -0.95 14.29
N VAL A 255 2.67 -1.85 14.23
CA VAL A 255 2.44 -3.28 14.55
C VAL A 255 2.05 -3.47 16.01
N TYR A 256 2.68 -2.74 16.93
CA TYR A 256 2.35 -2.79 18.35
C TYR A 256 0.89 -2.37 18.63
N ARG A 257 0.41 -1.30 17.96
CA ARG A 257 -0.94 -0.76 18.16
C ARG A 257 -1.99 -1.54 17.36
N VAL A 258 -1.74 -1.81 16.09
CA VAL A 258 -2.73 -2.34 15.13
C VAL A 258 -2.68 -3.85 14.99
N GLY A 259 -1.50 -4.45 14.98
CA GLY A 259 -1.34 -5.89 14.87
C GLY A 259 -1.82 -6.48 13.53
N LEU A 260 -1.70 -5.74 12.43
CA LEU A 260 -2.03 -6.20 11.07
C LEU A 260 -0.90 -5.88 10.08
N PRO A 261 -0.63 -6.76 9.09
CA PRO A 261 0.15 -6.41 7.92
C PRO A 261 -0.53 -5.28 7.15
N ALA A 262 0.20 -4.19 6.87
CA ALA A 262 -0.37 -3.02 6.22
C ALA A 262 0.59 -2.34 5.24
N LYS A 263 0.06 -1.53 4.32
CA LYS A 263 0.81 -0.65 3.43
C LYS A 263 0.17 0.73 3.38
N SER A 264 0.94 1.75 3.76
CA SER A 264 0.53 3.16 3.74
C SER A 264 0.87 3.85 2.43
N GLY A 265 0.10 4.90 2.11
CA GLY A 265 0.37 5.86 1.05
C GLY A 265 0.19 7.29 1.54
N VAL A 266 1.01 8.22 1.06
CA VAL A 266 0.94 9.64 1.47
C VAL A 266 -0.29 10.39 0.94
N GLY A 267 -1.15 9.75 0.14
CA GLY A 267 -2.51 10.20 -0.14
C GLY A 267 -3.46 10.06 1.05
N GLY A 268 -2.99 9.47 2.17
CA GLY A 268 -3.77 9.26 3.40
C GLY A 268 -4.41 7.88 3.50
N GLY A 269 -4.20 7.01 2.50
CA GLY A 269 -4.72 5.64 2.51
C GLY A 269 -3.80 4.66 3.24
N ILE A 270 -4.39 3.66 3.89
CA ILE A 270 -3.70 2.48 4.45
C ILE A 270 -4.53 1.26 4.06
N VAL A 271 -3.92 0.33 3.31
CA VAL A 271 -4.49 -1.02 3.14
C VAL A 271 -3.91 -1.96 4.18
N ALA A 272 -4.74 -2.84 4.71
CA ALA A 272 -4.33 -3.87 5.66
C ALA A 272 -4.95 -5.23 5.32
N VAL A 273 -4.37 -6.28 5.86
CA VAL A 273 -4.81 -7.66 5.63
C VAL A 273 -5.05 -8.35 6.96
N LEU A 274 -6.24 -8.92 7.13
CA LEU A 274 -6.49 -9.90 8.18
C LEU A 274 -6.49 -11.30 7.52
N PRO A 275 -5.40 -12.07 7.62
CA PRO A 275 -5.25 -13.34 6.93
C PRO A 275 -6.38 -14.33 7.25
N GLY A 276 -6.92 -14.97 6.22
CA GLY A 276 -8.05 -15.91 6.35
C GLY A 276 -9.42 -15.25 6.54
N VAL A 277 -9.50 -13.91 6.60
CA VAL A 277 -10.75 -13.19 6.92
C VAL A 277 -11.10 -12.12 5.89
N MET A 278 -10.25 -11.09 5.71
CA MET A 278 -10.63 -9.93 4.89
C MET A 278 -9.45 -9.07 4.43
N GLY A 279 -9.69 -8.29 3.36
CA GLY A 279 -8.94 -7.09 3.02
C GLY A 279 -9.58 -5.85 3.63
N ILE A 280 -8.77 -4.86 3.96
CA ILE A 280 -9.16 -3.65 4.69
C ILE A 280 -8.54 -2.45 4.00
N CYS A 281 -9.27 -1.36 3.89
CA CYS A 281 -8.73 -0.04 3.54
C CYS A 281 -9.35 1.04 4.41
N VAL A 282 -8.52 1.98 4.83
CA VAL A 282 -8.94 3.22 5.48
C VAL A 282 -8.25 4.40 4.80
N TRP A 283 -8.95 5.52 4.69
CA TRP A 283 -8.45 6.76 4.11
C TRP A 283 -8.80 7.96 4.98
N SER A 284 -7.80 8.76 5.30
CA SER A 284 -7.93 10.11 5.85
C SER A 284 -6.63 10.88 5.59
N PRO A 285 -6.67 12.09 5.02
CA PRO A 285 -5.50 12.76 4.43
C PRO A 285 -4.52 13.36 5.45
N GLY A 286 -4.89 13.48 6.72
CA GLY A 286 -4.02 13.99 7.79
C GLY A 286 -2.89 13.00 8.15
N LEU A 287 -1.64 13.33 7.77
CA LEU A 287 -0.47 12.48 7.97
C LEU A 287 0.32 12.87 9.22
N ASP A 288 0.88 11.88 9.89
CA ASP A 288 1.90 12.06 10.93
C ASP A 288 3.28 12.39 10.33
N ARG A 289 4.30 12.52 11.19
CA ARG A 289 5.68 12.83 10.77
C ARG A 289 6.32 11.73 9.93
N SER A 290 5.84 10.49 10.04
CA SER A 290 6.33 9.34 9.27
C SER A 290 5.62 9.19 7.93
N GLY A 291 4.54 9.94 7.68
CA GLY A 291 3.74 9.89 6.46
C GLY A 291 2.55 8.93 6.52
N ASN A 292 2.19 8.42 7.69
CA ASN A 292 1.01 7.58 7.88
C ASN A 292 -0.20 8.43 8.28
N SER A 293 -1.39 8.02 7.84
CA SER A 293 -2.64 8.65 8.24
C SER A 293 -2.86 8.53 9.75
N VAL A 294 -3.01 9.65 10.45
CA VAL A 294 -3.26 9.69 11.90
C VAL A 294 -4.60 9.03 12.23
N ALA A 295 -5.67 9.50 11.62
CA ALA A 295 -7.01 8.94 11.82
C ALA A 295 -7.11 7.51 11.28
N GLY A 296 -6.46 7.22 10.15
CA GLY A 296 -6.42 5.87 9.58
C GLY A 296 -5.74 4.85 10.50
N THR A 297 -4.61 5.20 11.11
CA THR A 297 -3.92 4.34 12.09
C THR A 297 -4.78 4.11 13.32
N GLN A 298 -5.41 5.15 13.85
CA GLN A 298 -6.31 5.04 15.01
C GLN A 298 -7.54 4.18 14.71
N ALA A 299 -8.13 4.33 13.53
CA ALA A 299 -9.28 3.53 13.10
C ALA A 299 -8.93 2.03 13.01
N LEU A 300 -7.74 1.69 12.48
CA LEU A 300 -7.27 0.31 12.41
C LEU A 300 -6.98 -0.28 13.79
N GLU A 301 -6.42 0.49 14.72
CA GLU A 301 -6.23 0.10 16.13
C GLU A 301 -7.57 -0.22 16.79
N TRP A 302 -8.58 0.62 16.61
CA TRP A 302 -9.92 0.37 17.13
C TRP A 302 -10.60 -0.82 16.46
N LEU A 303 -10.40 -1.00 15.14
CA LEU A 303 -10.94 -2.17 14.43
C LEU A 303 -10.45 -3.46 15.08
N THR A 304 -9.14 -3.59 15.30
CA THR A 304 -8.57 -4.82 15.90
C THR A 304 -8.96 -4.98 17.35
N THR A 305 -9.05 -3.89 18.12
CA THR A 305 -9.46 -3.90 19.54
C THR A 305 -10.93 -4.28 19.70
N LEU A 306 -11.84 -3.63 18.94
CA LEU A 306 -13.28 -3.85 19.06
C LEU A 306 -13.74 -5.18 18.50
N SER A 307 -13.09 -5.65 17.44
CA SER A 307 -13.37 -6.96 16.84
C SER A 307 -12.67 -8.12 17.56
N GLY A 308 -11.63 -7.84 18.36
CA GLY A 308 -10.78 -8.87 18.96
C GLY A 308 -9.99 -9.67 17.92
N ARG A 309 -9.77 -9.12 16.70
CA ARG A 309 -9.12 -9.81 15.57
C ARG A 309 -7.85 -9.10 15.15
N SER A 310 -6.72 -9.77 15.33
CA SER A 310 -5.40 -9.36 14.82
C SER A 310 -4.66 -10.61 14.33
N ILE A 311 -3.40 -10.49 13.94
CA ILE A 311 -2.58 -11.67 13.63
C ILE A 311 -1.93 -12.28 14.87
N PHE A 312 -2.12 -11.67 16.03
CA PHE A 312 -1.57 -12.11 17.33
C PHE A 312 -2.64 -12.70 18.24
#